data_9ac6630e61c543a732c923a376f43dc6
#
_entry.id   9ac6630e61c543a732c923a376f43dc6
#
_cell.length_a   1.000
_cell.length_b   1.000
_cell.length_c   1.000
_cell.angle_alpha   90.00
_cell.angle_beta   90.00
_cell.angle_gamma   90.00
#
_symmetry.space_group_name_H-M   'P 1'
#
loop_
_entity.id
_entity.type
_entity.pdbx_description
1 polymer ?
#
loop_
_entity_poly.entity_id
_entity_poly.type
_entity_poly.pdbx_seq_one_letter_code
_entity_poly.pdbx_strand_id
1 'polypeptide(L)'
;MLSPLLMPIFSVFAFLGTILFGSICSLQATTSSTSIKLPSYPLAVKHPYLSAWVPGNQLYDIAQARPQFWNGQNLSWPVMARVDNFAYALFGVPDPWIDGPVNARTESVSYTSTHTIFHLAAGDVKVTLDFFSPVLPAPEDYERQSLPYSYLTVSASNPTGVASSVQIAAGIDQTWTNQHGAAQLNFTKSDSAQFFQFHNPDEILFTETNEAMATYGTVIWATTNDNATTHASGTAEDLLDGFAKTGAVNPSGDHGYHDLAALSKDLGLILPNETRNVTFAVGFDRTDAINYLGDIQTGYYRTRWATIPEAVDFVLQDYENATSASQKFDREVRERSEAVSDVFGAQYADIIEASVRQTFGALELTVSACKYFSSSALSFTSCTGSQE
;
A
#
# COMPACT_ATOMS: atom_id res chain seq x y z
N MET A 1 -15.80 -92.22 -4.12
CA MET A 1 -15.13 -91.96 -5.37
C MET A 1 -14.82 -90.52 -5.46
N LEU A 2 -13.61 -90.20 -5.57
CA LEU A 2 -12.88 -88.98 -5.35
C LEU A 2 -13.33 -87.78 -6.18
N SER A 3 -13.39 -86.69 -5.55
CA SER A 3 -13.35 -85.38 -6.17
C SER A 3 -12.36 -84.49 -5.41
N PRO A 4 -11.43 -83.78 -6.03
CA PRO A 4 -10.49 -82.89 -5.33
C PRO A 4 -10.99 -81.45 -5.26
N LEU A 5 -10.80 -80.87 -4.06
CA LEU A 5 -10.97 -79.46 -3.76
C LEU A 5 -10.00 -78.60 -4.54
N LEU A 6 -10.49 -77.55 -5.15
CA LEU A 6 -9.72 -76.38 -5.56
C LEU A 6 -9.90 -75.24 -4.57
N MET A 7 -8.81 -74.82 -3.93
CA MET A 7 -8.73 -73.59 -3.15
C MET A 7 -8.47 -72.39 -4.10
N PRO A 8 -9.12 -71.25 -3.91
CA PRO A 8 -8.70 -70.03 -4.55
C PRO A 8 -7.70 -69.28 -3.66
N ILE A 9 -6.64 -68.85 -4.29
CA ILE A 9 -5.57 -68.01 -3.78
C ILE A 9 -6.13 -66.59 -3.63
N PHE A 10 -6.20 -66.07 -2.39
CA PHE A 10 -6.44 -64.66 -2.14
C PHE A 10 -5.19 -63.87 -2.42
N SER A 11 -5.25 -63.05 -3.50
CA SER A 11 -4.24 -62.04 -3.82
C SER A 11 -4.54 -60.80 -2.98
N VAL A 12 -3.64 -60.48 -2.05
CA VAL A 12 -3.67 -59.28 -1.26
C VAL A 12 -3.13 -58.13 -2.14
N PHE A 13 -4.00 -57.30 -2.68
CA PHE A 13 -3.62 -56.03 -3.25
C PHE A 13 -3.38 -55.02 -2.14
N ALA A 14 -2.11 -54.68 -1.89
CA ALA A 14 -1.70 -53.54 -1.12
C ALA A 14 -1.99 -52.29 -1.92
N PHE A 15 -2.99 -51.49 -1.49
CA PHE A 15 -3.22 -50.14 -1.99
C PHE A 15 -2.14 -49.24 -1.40
N LEU A 16 -1.11 -48.94 -2.16
CA LEU A 16 -0.24 -47.78 -1.91
C LEU A 16 -1.02 -46.54 -2.29
N GLY A 17 -1.55 -45.85 -1.27
CA GLY A 17 -2.11 -44.52 -1.42
C GLY A 17 -1.00 -43.51 -1.72
N THR A 18 -0.82 -43.18 -2.97
CA THR A 18 -0.02 -42.01 -3.39
C THR A 18 -0.76 -40.77 -3.01
N ILE A 19 -0.33 -40.13 -1.92
CA ILE A 19 -0.74 -38.77 -1.58
C ILE A 19 -0.10 -37.87 -2.64
N LEU A 20 -0.87 -37.49 -3.64
CA LEU A 20 -0.54 -36.39 -4.53
C LEU A 20 -0.62 -35.11 -3.69
N PHE A 21 0.54 -34.66 -3.22
CA PHE A 21 0.71 -33.24 -2.86
C PHE A 21 0.51 -32.45 -4.16
N GLY A 22 -0.69 -31.90 -4.31
CA GLY A 22 -0.94 -30.89 -5.32
C GLY A 22 -0.01 -29.72 -5.03
N SER A 23 1.06 -29.58 -5.80
CA SER A 23 1.78 -28.34 -5.93
C SER A 23 0.75 -27.28 -6.30
N ILE A 24 0.44 -26.40 -5.34
CA ILE A 24 -0.23 -25.16 -5.64
C ILE A 24 0.78 -24.41 -6.50
N CYS A 25 0.62 -24.56 -7.81
CA CYS A 25 1.28 -23.68 -8.77
C CYS A 25 0.72 -22.29 -8.46
N SER A 26 1.45 -21.49 -7.70
CA SER A 26 1.21 -20.06 -7.65
C SER A 26 1.32 -19.61 -9.10
N LEU A 27 0.18 -19.31 -9.72
CA LEU A 27 0.16 -18.57 -10.96
C LEU A 27 0.81 -17.22 -10.63
N GLN A 28 2.12 -17.14 -10.84
CA GLN A 28 2.76 -15.86 -10.97
C GLN A 28 2.06 -15.20 -12.16
N ALA A 29 1.26 -14.19 -11.87
CA ALA A 29 0.77 -13.31 -12.91
C ALA A 29 2.02 -12.86 -13.67
N THR A 30 2.13 -13.28 -14.94
CA THR A 30 3.14 -12.76 -15.84
C THR A 30 2.81 -11.28 -15.97
N THR A 31 3.48 -10.46 -15.17
CA THR A 31 3.45 -9.02 -15.36
C THR A 31 4.01 -8.77 -16.74
N SER A 32 3.14 -8.46 -17.70
CA SER A 32 3.57 -8.00 -19.00
C SER A 32 4.42 -6.76 -18.76
N SER A 33 5.68 -6.81 -19.15
CA SER A 33 6.51 -5.61 -19.11
C SER A 33 5.86 -4.59 -20.04
N THR A 34 5.33 -3.51 -19.47
CA THR A 34 4.75 -2.43 -20.27
C THR A 34 5.83 -1.81 -21.14
N SER A 35 5.53 -1.63 -22.42
CA SER A 35 6.47 -1.06 -23.39
C SER A 35 6.56 0.45 -23.30
N ILE A 36 5.53 1.12 -22.79
CA ILE A 36 5.45 2.58 -22.68
C ILE A 36 6.09 3.05 -21.39
N LYS A 37 7.07 3.95 -21.51
CA LYS A 37 7.63 4.65 -20.35
C LYS A 37 6.73 5.83 -19.99
N LEU A 38 6.22 5.83 -18.77
CA LEU A 38 5.38 6.90 -18.27
C LEU A 38 6.23 8.11 -17.84
N PRO A 39 5.73 9.34 -17.99
CA PRO A 39 6.38 10.54 -17.45
C PRO A 39 6.41 10.52 -15.92
N SER A 40 5.40 9.92 -15.26
CA SER A 40 5.32 9.67 -13.83
C SER A 40 4.59 8.36 -13.56
N TYR A 41 5.01 7.65 -12.52
CA TYR A 41 4.40 6.38 -12.11
C TYR A 41 3.59 6.60 -10.83
N PRO A 42 2.32 6.17 -10.79
CA PRO A 42 1.48 6.34 -9.61
C PRO A 42 1.92 5.39 -8.48
N LEU A 43 2.00 5.92 -7.26
CA LEU A 43 2.36 5.18 -6.06
C LEU A 43 1.15 4.98 -5.14
N ALA A 44 0.56 6.08 -4.66
CA ALA A 44 -0.65 6.07 -3.86
C ALA A 44 -1.63 7.07 -4.48
N VAL A 45 -2.48 6.58 -5.38
CA VAL A 45 -3.43 7.43 -6.14
C VAL A 45 -4.83 6.86 -5.95
N LYS A 46 -5.57 7.39 -4.99
CA LYS A 46 -6.84 6.83 -4.54
C LYS A 46 -7.99 7.84 -4.54
N HIS A 47 -7.70 9.10 -4.27
CA HIS A 47 -8.64 10.22 -4.37
C HIS A 47 -7.84 11.54 -4.51
N PRO A 48 -8.49 12.71 -4.76
CA PRO A 48 -7.78 13.95 -5.10
C PRO A 48 -6.68 14.37 -4.13
N TYR A 49 -6.83 14.09 -2.82
CA TYR A 49 -5.84 14.45 -1.81
C TYR A 49 -4.95 13.29 -1.34
N LEU A 50 -5.10 12.10 -1.92
CA LEU A 50 -4.16 10.99 -1.80
C LEU A 50 -3.66 10.64 -3.20
N SER A 51 -2.66 11.39 -3.69
CA SER A 51 -2.21 11.36 -5.07
C SER A 51 -0.68 11.53 -5.15
N ALA A 52 0.04 10.47 -4.78
CA ALA A 52 1.50 10.39 -4.77
C ALA A 52 2.02 9.69 -6.02
N TRP A 53 3.06 10.26 -6.63
CA TRP A 53 3.67 9.83 -7.88
C TRP A 53 5.18 9.84 -7.79
N VAL A 54 5.87 9.04 -8.60
CA VAL A 54 7.31 9.15 -8.81
C VAL A 54 7.60 9.55 -10.26
N PRO A 55 8.43 10.60 -10.49
CA PRO A 55 8.81 11.02 -11.84
C PRO A 55 9.57 9.92 -12.59
N GLY A 56 9.21 9.68 -13.85
CA GLY A 56 9.78 8.61 -14.66
C GLY A 56 11.28 8.76 -14.92
N ASN A 57 11.82 9.99 -14.87
CA ASN A 57 13.25 10.25 -15.00
C ASN A 57 14.07 9.89 -13.74
N GLN A 58 13.45 9.51 -12.64
CA GLN A 58 14.11 9.07 -11.40
C GLN A 58 14.21 7.55 -11.27
N LEU A 59 13.65 6.79 -12.21
CA LEU A 59 13.54 5.33 -12.09
C LEU A 59 14.89 4.58 -12.24
N TYR A 60 15.94 5.24 -12.70
CA TYR A 60 17.26 4.65 -12.81
C TYR A 60 17.91 4.38 -11.43
N ASP A 61 17.54 5.15 -10.41
CA ASP A 61 17.95 4.99 -9.02
C ASP A 61 16.79 5.38 -8.10
N ILE A 62 15.86 4.46 -7.90
CA ILE A 62 14.68 4.74 -7.09
C ILE A 62 14.98 4.83 -5.60
N ALA A 63 16.14 4.36 -5.16
CA ALA A 63 16.56 4.50 -3.76
C ALA A 63 16.60 5.97 -3.33
N GLN A 64 17.00 6.86 -4.24
CA GLN A 64 17.06 8.31 -4.02
C GLN A 64 15.89 9.07 -4.68
N ALA A 65 14.90 8.36 -5.22
CA ALA A 65 13.76 9.01 -5.85
C ALA A 65 12.99 9.89 -4.85
N ARG A 66 12.41 10.98 -5.35
CA ARG A 66 11.58 11.87 -4.53
C ARG A 66 10.14 11.76 -5.02
N PRO A 67 9.29 11.01 -4.30
CA PRO A 67 7.87 10.98 -4.62
C PRO A 67 7.28 12.40 -4.53
N GLN A 68 6.28 12.65 -5.34
CA GLN A 68 5.66 13.96 -5.46
C GLN A 68 4.14 13.82 -5.40
N PHE A 69 3.50 14.81 -4.80
CA PHE A 69 2.08 15.02 -4.98
C PHE A 69 1.81 15.41 -6.45
N TRP A 70 0.60 15.22 -6.95
CA TRP A 70 0.28 15.42 -8.37
C TRP A 70 0.67 16.81 -8.93
N ASN A 71 0.77 17.82 -8.08
CA ASN A 71 1.20 19.18 -8.46
C ASN A 71 2.72 19.39 -8.53
N GLY A 72 3.51 18.35 -8.17
CA GLY A 72 4.97 18.39 -8.14
C GLY A 72 5.59 18.68 -6.78
N GLN A 73 4.79 18.88 -5.72
CA GLN A 73 5.33 19.04 -4.37
C GLN A 73 5.95 17.73 -3.90
N ASN A 74 7.18 17.79 -3.39
CA ASN A 74 7.88 16.61 -2.88
C ASN A 74 7.20 16.06 -1.62
N LEU A 75 7.09 14.74 -1.58
CA LEU A 75 6.63 13.96 -0.43
C LEU A 75 7.81 13.15 0.13
N SER A 76 7.81 12.92 1.44
CA SER A 76 8.77 12.02 2.07
C SER A 76 8.15 10.62 2.20
N TRP A 77 8.84 9.62 1.66
CA TRP A 77 8.44 8.21 1.75
C TRP A 77 9.66 7.29 1.70
N PRO A 78 10.56 7.36 2.70
CA PRO A 78 11.73 6.48 2.71
C PRO A 78 11.35 5.03 3.00
N VAL A 79 11.98 4.11 2.26
CA VAL A 79 11.90 2.66 2.47
C VAL A 79 13.31 2.08 2.51
N MET A 80 13.61 1.30 3.53
CA MET A 80 14.90 0.65 3.73
C MET A 80 14.75 -0.83 4.01
N ALA A 81 15.78 -1.60 3.64
CA ALA A 81 15.98 -2.96 4.11
C ALA A 81 17.31 -3.06 4.86
N ARG A 82 17.36 -3.95 5.84
CA ARG A 82 18.60 -4.43 6.43
C ARG A 82 18.71 -5.93 6.18
N VAL A 83 19.74 -6.33 5.46
CA VAL A 83 20.01 -7.71 5.07
C VAL A 83 21.33 -8.14 5.71
N ASP A 84 21.31 -9.12 6.57
CA ASP A 84 22.48 -9.70 7.26
C ASP A 84 23.37 -8.66 7.96
N ASN A 85 22.96 -7.57 8.44
CA ASN A 85 23.69 -6.44 9.04
C ASN A 85 24.10 -5.33 8.06
N PHE A 86 23.79 -5.43 6.77
CA PHE A 86 24.01 -4.34 5.80
C PHE A 86 22.69 -3.61 5.52
N ALA A 87 22.73 -2.29 5.61
CA ALA A 87 21.57 -1.46 5.31
C ALA A 87 21.52 -1.08 3.82
N TYR A 88 20.33 -1.15 3.25
CA TYR A 88 20.05 -0.80 1.86
C TYR A 88 18.93 0.23 1.80
N ALA A 89 19.18 1.33 1.07
CA ALA A 89 18.14 2.25 0.66
C ALA A 89 17.35 1.61 -0.50
N LEU A 90 16.04 1.44 -0.33
CA LEU A 90 15.19 0.84 -1.35
C LEU A 90 14.44 1.90 -2.16
N PHE A 91 13.92 2.94 -1.49
CA PHE A 91 13.11 3.97 -2.12
C PHE A 91 13.12 5.25 -1.28
N GLY A 92 13.22 6.42 -1.91
CA GLY A 92 12.93 7.70 -1.30
C GLY A 92 13.84 8.12 -0.14
N VAL A 93 14.94 7.42 0.08
CA VAL A 93 15.88 7.73 1.16
C VAL A 93 16.67 8.99 0.77
N PRO A 94 16.74 10.02 1.63
CA PRO A 94 17.56 11.20 1.37
C PRO A 94 19.02 10.85 1.09
N ASP A 95 19.76 11.73 0.41
CA ASP A 95 21.17 11.54 0.08
C ASP A 95 21.95 10.96 1.28
N PRO A 96 22.80 9.97 1.03
CA PRO A 96 23.41 9.19 2.09
C PRO A 96 24.31 10.07 2.96
N TRP A 97 24.19 9.86 4.26
CA TRP A 97 25.22 10.22 5.24
C TRP A 97 26.54 9.54 4.86
N ILE A 98 27.67 10.05 5.35
CA ILE A 98 29.01 9.55 4.99
C ILE A 98 29.14 8.02 5.18
N ASP A 99 28.42 7.44 6.16
CA ASP A 99 28.36 6.00 6.45
C ASP A 99 26.95 5.43 6.25
N GLY A 100 26.15 6.02 5.34
CA GLY A 100 24.75 5.69 5.10
C GLY A 100 24.53 4.33 4.42
N PRO A 101 23.25 3.98 4.20
CA PRO A 101 22.90 2.74 3.52
C PRO A 101 23.39 2.73 2.07
N VAL A 102 23.64 1.54 1.54
CA VAL A 102 23.96 1.36 0.12
C VAL A 102 22.67 1.38 -0.68
N ASN A 103 22.63 2.06 -1.83
CA ASN A 103 21.47 2.01 -2.70
C ASN A 103 21.25 0.59 -3.21
N ALA A 104 20.04 0.06 -3.03
CA ALA A 104 19.64 -1.18 -3.67
C ALA A 104 19.59 -0.97 -5.18
N ARG A 105 20.08 -1.93 -5.95
CA ARG A 105 20.14 -1.81 -7.40
C ARG A 105 18.75 -2.02 -8.01
N THR A 106 18.24 -1.03 -8.72
CA THR A 106 17.00 -1.15 -9.49
C THR A 106 17.21 -2.11 -10.66
N GLU A 107 16.39 -3.16 -10.74
CA GLU A 107 16.44 -4.16 -11.81
C GLU A 107 15.40 -3.90 -12.89
N SER A 108 14.16 -3.65 -12.49
CA SER A 108 13.07 -3.34 -13.41
C SER A 108 11.94 -2.60 -12.71
N VAL A 109 11.10 -1.98 -13.52
CA VAL A 109 9.81 -1.41 -13.13
C VAL A 109 8.73 -1.94 -14.06
N SER A 110 7.56 -2.23 -13.50
CA SER A 110 6.36 -2.56 -14.24
C SER A 110 5.16 -1.88 -13.61
N TYR A 111 4.08 -1.74 -14.38
CA TYR A 111 2.82 -1.23 -13.85
C TYR A 111 1.62 -1.95 -14.46
N THR A 112 0.52 -1.94 -13.76
CA THR A 112 -0.81 -2.34 -14.22
C THR A 112 -1.78 -1.19 -13.96
N SER A 113 -3.06 -1.41 -14.21
CA SER A 113 -4.09 -0.42 -13.87
C SER A 113 -4.10 -0.05 -12.37
N THR A 114 -3.67 -0.95 -11.48
CA THR A 114 -3.76 -0.76 -10.03
C THR A 114 -2.44 -0.85 -9.28
N HIS A 115 -1.38 -1.40 -9.88
CA HIS A 115 -0.07 -1.60 -9.26
C HIS A 115 1.05 -0.83 -9.97
N THR A 116 2.07 -0.40 -9.21
CA THR A 116 3.40 -0.02 -9.71
C THR A 116 4.42 -0.83 -8.93
N ILE A 117 5.20 -1.64 -9.63
CA ILE A 117 6.06 -2.65 -9.03
C ILE A 117 7.51 -2.38 -9.41
N PHE A 118 8.38 -2.25 -8.40
CA PHE A 118 9.82 -2.14 -8.58
C PHE A 118 10.49 -3.41 -8.10
N HIS A 119 11.36 -3.96 -8.92
CA HIS A 119 12.22 -5.09 -8.57
C HIS A 119 13.63 -4.59 -8.31
N LEU A 120 14.16 -4.94 -7.15
CA LEU A 120 15.44 -4.46 -6.63
C LEU A 120 16.32 -5.63 -6.19
N ALA A 121 17.62 -5.39 -6.15
CA ALA A 121 18.57 -6.26 -5.49
C ALA A 121 19.22 -5.52 -4.31
N ALA A 122 19.07 -6.08 -3.12
CA ALA A 122 19.71 -5.67 -1.87
C ALA A 122 20.71 -6.75 -1.45
N GLY A 123 21.93 -6.66 -1.97
CA GLY A 123 22.90 -7.75 -1.92
C GLY A 123 22.40 -8.97 -2.70
N ASP A 124 22.35 -10.12 -2.04
CA ASP A 124 21.87 -11.39 -2.63
C ASP A 124 20.36 -11.57 -2.52
N VAL A 125 19.67 -10.72 -1.75
CA VAL A 125 18.22 -10.75 -1.57
C VAL A 125 17.55 -9.93 -2.67
N LYS A 126 16.50 -10.49 -3.28
CA LYS A 126 15.62 -9.78 -4.20
C LYS A 126 14.50 -9.12 -3.42
N VAL A 127 14.31 -7.83 -3.64
CA VAL A 127 13.25 -7.06 -3.00
C VAL A 127 12.28 -6.55 -4.04
N THR A 128 10.99 -6.70 -3.77
CA THR A 128 9.92 -6.13 -4.59
C THR A 128 9.18 -5.08 -3.77
N LEU A 129 9.07 -3.87 -4.31
CA LEU A 129 8.18 -2.84 -3.80
C LEU A 129 6.94 -2.81 -4.68
N ASP A 130 5.79 -3.12 -4.11
CA ASP A 130 4.49 -3.08 -4.78
C ASP A 130 3.64 -1.94 -4.20
N PHE A 131 3.51 -0.86 -4.97
CA PHE A 131 2.63 0.26 -4.67
C PHE A 131 1.27 -0.02 -5.31
N PHE A 132 0.27 -0.26 -4.48
CA PHE A 132 -1.03 -0.73 -4.89
C PHE A 132 -2.14 0.23 -4.46
N SER A 133 -2.96 0.68 -5.41
CA SER A 133 -4.16 1.48 -5.16
C SER A 133 -5.39 0.71 -5.68
N PRO A 134 -6.24 0.13 -4.81
CA PRO A 134 -7.36 -0.69 -5.23
C PRO A 134 -8.36 0.05 -6.13
N VAL A 135 -8.79 -0.59 -7.21
CA VAL A 135 -9.90 -0.15 -8.04
C VAL A 135 -10.97 -1.23 -8.06
N LEU A 136 -12.12 -0.91 -7.49
CA LEU A 136 -13.26 -1.79 -7.27
C LEU A 136 -14.52 -1.15 -7.87
N PRO A 137 -14.72 -1.20 -9.20
CA PRO A 137 -15.73 -0.40 -9.90
C PRO A 137 -17.16 -0.95 -9.79
N ALA A 138 -17.35 -2.13 -9.21
CA ALA A 138 -18.66 -2.75 -9.09
C ALA A 138 -19.53 -2.05 -8.03
N PRO A 139 -20.84 -1.86 -8.26
CA PRO A 139 -21.72 -1.18 -7.32
C PRO A 139 -21.76 -1.79 -5.91
N GLU A 140 -21.63 -3.10 -5.80
CA GLU A 140 -21.56 -3.84 -4.55
C GLU A 140 -20.29 -3.56 -3.74
N ASP A 141 -19.26 -3.02 -4.38
CA ASP A 141 -17.95 -2.69 -3.78
C ASP A 141 -17.74 -1.18 -3.55
N TYR A 142 -18.75 -0.32 -3.78
CA TYR A 142 -18.57 1.13 -3.67
C TYR A 142 -18.15 1.59 -2.27
N GLU A 143 -18.55 0.91 -1.20
CA GLU A 143 -18.04 1.18 0.14
C GLU A 143 -16.52 0.97 0.20
N ARG A 144 -16.04 -0.16 -0.33
CA ARG A 144 -14.59 -0.48 -0.40
C ARG A 144 -13.87 0.43 -1.41
N GLN A 145 -14.50 0.72 -2.57
CA GLN A 145 -13.94 1.66 -3.54
C GLN A 145 -13.72 3.06 -2.95
N SER A 146 -14.60 3.51 -2.05
CA SER A 146 -14.52 4.83 -1.45
C SER A 146 -13.50 4.95 -0.31
N LEU A 147 -12.94 3.85 0.20
CA LEU A 147 -11.89 3.89 1.22
C LEU A 147 -10.66 4.65 0.70
N PRO A 148 -10.24 5.72 1.39
CA PRO A 148 -9.15 6.58 0.94
C PRO A 148 -7.78 6.01 1.34
N TYR A 149 -7.48 4.77 0.94
CA TYR A 149 -6.24 4.07 1.31
C TYR A 149 -5.57 3.42 0.10
N SER A 150 -4.25 3.45 0.11
CA SER A 150 -3.36 2.72 -0.80
C SER A 150 -2.35 1.90 0.01
N TYR A 151 -1.74 0.91 -0.62
CA TYR A 151 -0.80 0.01 0.04
C TYR A 151 0.61 0.14 -0.53
N LEU A 152 1.59 -0.14 0.31
CA LEU A 152 2.95 -0.47 -0.05
C LEU A 152 3.26 -1.85 0.54
N THR A 153 3.48 -2.84 -0.32
CA THR A 153 3.96 -4.15 0.11
C THR A 153 5.42 -4.30 -0.27
N VAL A 154 6.25 -4.61 0.72
CA VAL A 154 7.67 -4.89 0.53
C VAL A 154 7.87 -6.39 0.72
N SER A 155 8.23 -7.08 -0.36
CA SER A 155 8.51 -8.51 -0.36
C SER A 155 10.01 -8.74 -0.52
N ALA A 156 10.59 -9.59 0.33
CA ALA A 156 11.98 -10.03 0.25
C ALA A 156 12.02 -11.52 -0.08
N SER A 157 12.73 -11.88 -1.15
CA SER A 157 12.93 -13.27 -1.56
C SER A 157 14.41 -13.62 -1.60
N ASN A 158 14.73 -14.83 -1.17
CA ASN A 158 16.11 -15.32 -1.12
C ASN A 158 16.33 -16.38 -2.21
N PRO A 159 16.88 -16.01 -3.37
CA PRO A 159 17.16 -16.96 -4.45
C PRO A 159 18.46 -17.75 -4.24
N THR A 160 19.25 -17.42 -3.23
CA THR A 160 20.55 -18.05 -2.96
C THR A 160 20.43 -19.32 -2.12
N GLY A 161 21.52 -20.07 -1.99
CA GLY A 161 21.56 -21.27 -1.15
C GLY A 161 21.81 -21.01 0.33
N VAL A 162 21.96 -19.74 0.76
CA VAL A 162 22.26 -19.34 2.14
C VAL A 162 21.10 -18.54 2.69
N ALA A 163 20.68 -18.84 3.92
CA ALA A 163 19.59 -18.10 4.56
C ALA A 163 20.06 -16.68 4.95
N SER A 164 19.20 -15.69 4.79
CA SER A 164 19.49 -14.28 5.10
C SER A 164 18.47 -13.71 6.08
N SER A 165 18.95 -12.95 7.05
CA SER A 165 18.10 -12.20 7.98
C SER A 165 17.69 -10.88 7.35
N VAL A 166 16.38 -10.56 7.33
CA VAL A 166 15.87 -9.38 6.67
C VAL A 166 14.94 -8.60 7.58
N GLN A 167 15.19 -7.30 7.71
CA GLN A 167 14.30 -6.34 8.34
C GLN A 167 13.95 -5.24 7.32
N ILE A 168 12.72 -4.72 7.41
CA ILE A 168 12.21 -3.64 6.54
C ILE A 168 11.75 -2.47 7.41
N ALA A 169 12.08 -1.25 7.00
CA ALA A 169 11.51 -0.03 7.56
C ALA A 169 10.95 0.86 6.45
N ALA A 170 9.83 1.51 6.75
CA ALA A 170 9.25 2.52 5.89
C ALA A 170 8.59 3.61 6.74
N GLY A 171 8.55 4.83 6.22
CA GLY A 171 7.96 5.94 6.94
C GLY A 171 7.44 7.04 6.02
N ILE A 172 6.61 7.91 6.59
CA ILE A 172 6.15 9.16 5.97
C ILE A 172 6.31 10.30 6.98
N ASP A 173 6.27 11.54 6.51
CA ASP A 173 6.32 12.72 7.35
C ASP A 173 5.15 13.68 7.08
N GLN A 174 5.18 14.84 7.73
CA GLN A 174 4.14 15.86 7.60
C GLN A 174 4.00 16.46 6.19
N THR A 175 4.93 16.24 5.25
CA THR A 175 4.78 16.71 3.86
C THR A 175 3.51 16.16 3.20
N TRP A 176 3.00 15.05 3.67
CA TRP A 176 1.75 14.47 3.23
C TRP A 176 0.49 15.24 3.68
N THR A 177 0.60 16.07 4.71
CA THR A 177 -0.49 16.95 5.18
C THR A 177 -0.42 18.34 4.57
N ASN A 178 0.60 18.62 3.78
CA ASN A 178 0.92 19.96 3.27
C ASN A 178 1.01 21.04 4.36
N GLN A 179 1.50 20.68 5.52
CA GLN A 179 1.67 21.66 6.59
C GLN A 179 3.08 22.25 6.55
N HIS A 180 3.16 23.56 6.35
CA HIS A 180 4.38 24.32 6.59
C HIS A 180 4.56 24.66 8.09
N GLY A 181 3.88 23.95 8.96
CA GLY A 181 3.90 24.10 10.40
C GLY A 181 3.87 22.74 11.09
N ALA A 182 3.85 22.73 12.41
CA ALA A 182 3.82 21.51 13.20
C ALA A 182 2.50 20.75 13.02
N ALA A 183 2.48 19.75 12.11
CA ALA A 183 1.43 18.75 12.14
C ALA A 183 1.48 18.04 13.50
N GLN A 184 0.33 17.82 14.12
CA GLN A 184 0.26 16.96 15.30
C GLN A 184 0.35 15.52 14.87
N LEU A 185 1.22 14.77 15.55
CA LEU A 185 1.43 13.36 15.31
C LEU A 185 0.89 12.55 16.49
N ASN A 186 -0.03 11.64 16.22
CA ASN A 186 -0.56 10.69 17.19
C ASN A 186 -0.24 9.27 16.75
N PHE A 187 0.02 8.39 17.72
CA PHE A 187 0.17 6.96 17.49
C PHE A 187 -1.00 6.20 18.14
N THR A 188 -1.58 5.28 17.39
CA THR A 188 -2.68 4.43 17.86
C THR A 188 -2.36 2.96 17.58
N LYS A 189 -2.78 2.11 18.50
CA LYS A 189 -2.66 0.66 18.40
C LYS A 189 -4.03 0.02 18.65
N SER A 190 -4.49 -0.79 17.71
CA SER A 190 -5.65 -1.66 17.83
C SER A 190 -5.22 -3.12 17.99
N ASP A 191 -6.17 -4.06 18.04
CA ASP A 191 -5.87 -5.48 18.10
C ASP A 191 -5.15 -5.98 16.83
N SER A 192 -5.48 -5.44 15.65
CA SER A 192 -4.98 -5.91 14.36
C SER A 192 -4.03 -4.93 13.67
N ALA A 193 -4.03 -3.66 14.04
CA ALA A 193 -3.24 -2.61 13.40
C ALA A 193 -2.48 -1.74 14.39
N GLN A 194 -1.42 -1.12 13.91
CA GLN A 194 -0.74 0.00 14.54
C GLN A 194 -0.48 1.08 13.50
N PHE A 195 -0.73 2.34 13.86
CA PHE A 195 -0.69 3.41 12.90
C PHE A 195 -0.41 4.77 13.52
N PHE A 196 0.24 5.62 12.72
CA PHE A 196 0.41 7.04 12.98
C PHE A 196 -0.69 7.84 12.28
N GLN A 197 -1.03 8.98 12.86
CA GLN A 197 -1.98 9.95 12.36
C GLN A 197 -1.34 11.33 12.40
N PHE A 198 -1.24 11.97 11.24
CA PHE A 198 -0.84 13.37 11.13
C PHE A 198 -2.06 14.23 10.83
N HIS A 199 -2.29 15.26 11.61
CA HIS A 199 -3.34 16.22 11.36
C HIS A 199 -2.86 17.66 11.60
N ASN A 200 -3.51 18.60 10.96
CA ASN A 200 -3.26 20.01 11.19
C ASN A 200 -4.04 20.47 12.42
N PRO A 201 -3.39 21.05 13.45
CA PRO A 201 -4.11 21.62 14.58
C PRO A 201 -4.97 22.85 14.20
N ASP A 202 -4.59 23.55 13.14
CA ASP A 202 -5.26 24.77 12.64
C ASP A 202 -6.04 24.47 11.35
N GLU A 203 -6.84 23.39 11.33
CA GLU A 203 -7.65 23.01 10.18
C GLU A 203 -8.63 24.13 9.77
N ILE A 204 -8.71 24.39 8.46
CA ILE A 204 -9.73 25.23 7.87
C ILE A 204 -10.54 24.39 6.91
N LEU A 205 -11.76 24.01 7.32
CA LEU A 205 -12.61 23.10 6.56
C LEU A 205 -12.91 23.65 5.15
N PHE A 206 -12.94 22.74 4.19
CA PHE A 206 -13.30 22.98 2.78
C PHE A 206 -12.40 23.99 2.07
N THR A 207 -11.15 24.12 2.51
CA THR A 207 -10.15 24.97 1.85
C THR A 207 -8.94 24.15 1.39
N GLU A 208 -8.24 24.71 0.43
CA GLU A 208 -6.99 24.18 -0.11
C GLU A 208 -5.88 25.22 0.03
N THR A 209 -4.65 24.74 0.05
CA THR A 209 -3.47 25.59 -0.08
C THR A 209 -3.29 26.06 -1.51
N ASN A 210 -2.29 26.91 -1.76
CA ASN A 210 -1.91 27.32 -3.11
C ASN A 210 -1.43 26.12 -3.95
N GLU A 211 -0.98 25.06 -3.31
CA GLU A 211 -0.51 23.82 -3.93
C GLU A 211 -1.65 22.80 -4.12
N ALA A 212 -2.91 23.22 -3.97
CA ALA A 212 -4.11 22.39 -4.12
C ALA A 212 -4.13 21.12 -3.23
N MET A 213 -3.55 21.21 -2.03
CA MET A 213 -3.69 20.20 -0.99
C MET A 213 -4.71 20.64 0.04
N ALA A 214 -5.50 19.73 0.58
CA ALA A 214 -6.47 20.04 1.61
C ALA A 214 -5.78 20.60 2.88
N THR A 215 -6.35 21.65 3.47
CA THR A 215 -5.88 22.22 4.75
C THR A 215 -6.47 21.48 5.95
N TYR A 216 -7.27 20.46 5.74
CA TYR A 216 -7.99 19.70 6.74
C TYR A 216 -7.98 18.20 6.41
N GLY A 217 -8.12 17.37 7.43
CA GLY A 217 -8.07 15.92 7.32
C GLY A 217 -6.86 15.30 8.00
N THR A 218 -6.84 13.99 8.07
CA THR A 218 -5.83 13.21 8.78
C THR A 218 -5.14 12.25 7.82
N VAL A 219 -3.82 12.37 7.69
CA VAL A 219 -2.99 11.36 7.01
C VAL A 219 -2.74 10.20 7.95
N ILE A 220 -2.85 8.98 7.44
CA ILE A 220 -2.68 7.74 8.20
C ILE A 220 -1.52 6.95 7.60
N TRP A 221 -0.64 6.46 8.45
CA TRP A 221 0.44 5.53 8.09
C TRP A 221 0.37 4.30 8.98
N ALA A 222 0.06 3.13 8.41
CA ALA A 222 -0.34 1.95 9.15
C ALA A 222 0.38 0.68 8.71
N THR A 223 0.45 -0.29 9.61
CA THR A 223 0.80 -1.70 9.34
C THR A 223 0.10 -2.61 10.34
N THR A 224 0.18 -3.92 10.12
CA THR A 224 -0.35 -4.91 11.04
C THR A 224 0.35 -4.85 12.41
N ASN A 225 -0.44 -5.10 13.46
CA ASN A 225 0.06 -5.15 14.82
C ASN A 225 0.51 -6.57 15.17
N ASP A 226 1.82 -6.77 15.32
CA ASP A 226 2.40 -8.00 15.84
C ASP A 226 3.73 -7.75 16.57
N ASN A 227 4.28 -8.79 17.18
CA ASN A 227 5.47 -8.68 18.03
C ASN A 227 6.77 -8.43 17.25
N ALA A 228 6.78 -8.60 15.93
CA ALA A 228 7.95 -8.36 15.08
C ALA A 228 7.96 -6.94 14.48
N THR A 229 6.94 -6.14 14.81
CA THR A 229 6.78 -4.78 14.29
C THR A 229 7.16 -3.76 15.36
N THR A 230 7.98 -2.77 15.00
CA THR A 230 8.33 -1.63 15.85
C THR A 230 7.88 -0.32 15.20
N HIS A 231 7.72 0.71 16.01
CA HIS A 231 7.30 2.03 15.59
C HIS A 231 8.09 3.11 16.33
N ALA A 232 8.37 4.19 15.65
CA ALA A 232 9.00 5.36 16.25
C ALA A 232 8.69 6.62 15.42
N SER A 233 8.76 7.78 16.06
CA SER A 233 8.81 9.08 15.40
C SER A 233 10.04 9.85 15.85
N GLY A 234 10.57 10.68 14.95
CA GLY A 234 11.76 11.47 15.20
C GLY A 234 12.38 11.99 13.90
N THR A 235 13.59 12.55 13.96
CA THR A 235 14.23 12.99 12.73
C THR A 235 14.47 11.82 11.78
N ALA A 236 14.36 12.06 10.47
CA ALA A 236 14.60 11.02 9.48
C ALA A 236 16.03 10.43 9.62
N GLU A 237 17.02 11.30 9.91
CA GLU A 237 18.41 10.89 10.10
C GLU A 237 18.55 9.89 11.27
N ASP A 238 18.05 10.23 12.46
CA ASP A 238 18.16 9.38 13.64
C ASP A 238 17.45 8.05 13.49
N LEU A 239 16.23 8.07 12.91
CA LEU A 239 15.42 6.86 12.77
C LEU A 239 16.00 5.91 11.73
N LEU A 240 16.44 6.43 10.58
CA LEU A 240 16.97 5.61 9.49
C LEU A 240 18.39 5.11 9.84
N ASP A 241 19.20 5.94 10.51
CA ASP A 241 20.52 5.51 11.04
C ASP A 241 20.37 4.46 12.15
N GLY A 242 19.43 4.67 13.07
CA GLY A 242 19.09 3.70 14.11
C GLY A 242 18.65 2.36 13.52
N PHE A 243 17.76 2.39 12.50
CA PHE A 243 17.35 1.20 11.78
C PHE A 243 18.52 0.52 11.06
N ALA A 244 19.36 1.28 10.37
CA ALA A 244 20.54 0.74 9.68
C ALA A 244 21.46 -0.05 10.63
N LYS A 245 21.61 0.43 11.86
CA LYS A 245 22.47 -0.21 12.90
C LYS A 245 21.80 -1.41 13.56
N THR A 246 20.49 -1.34 13.84
CA THR A 246 19.81 -2.30 14.73
C THR A 246 18.79 -3.20 14.03
N GLY A 247 18.26 -2.81 12.87
CA GLY A 247 17.18 -3.48 12.18
C GLY A 247 15.78 -3.16 12.72
N ALA A 248 15.69 -2.23 13.67
CA ALA A 248 14.43 -1.76 14.25
C ALA A 248 14.42 -0.23 14.34
N VAL A 249 13.28 0.39 14.15
CA VAL A 249 13.11 1.81 14.48
C VAL A 249 12.90 1.95 15.97
N ASN A 250 13.65 2.87 16.58
CA ASN A 250 13.58 3.16 18.00
C ASN A 250 13.35 4.65 18.18
N PRO A 251 12.59 5.07 19.22
CA PRO A 251 12.39 6.48 19.49
C PRO A 251 13.73 7.19 19.61
N SER A 252 13.96 8.21 18.79
CA SER A 252 15.05 9.15 18.98
C SER A 252 14.54 10.29 19.87
N GLY A 253 15.46 10.92 20.62
CA GLY A 253 15.09 12.04 21.54
C GLY A 253 14.35 13.16 20.83
N ASP A 254 14.43 14.34 21.24
CA ASP A 254 13.65 15.53 20.96
C ASP A 254 12.98 15.60 19.55
N HIS A 255 11.66 15.75 19.53
CA HIS A 255 10.83 15.75 18.33
C HIS A 255 10.80 17.15 17.69
N GLY A 256 11.33 17.25 16.48
CA GLY A 256 11.34 18.48 15.68
C GLY A 256 10.13 18.61 14.74
N TYR A 257 10.05 19.72 14.01
CA TYR A 257 8.96 20.05 13.10
C TYR A 257 8.85 19.18 11.83
N HIS A 258 9.72 18.21 11.61
CA HIS A 258 9.74 17.39 10.40
C HIS A 258 9.91 15.91 10.74
N ASP A 259 9.22 15.48 11.78
CA ASP A 259 9.38 14.14 12.27
C ASP A 259 8.87 13.10 11.28
N LEU A 260 9.74 12.16 10.95
CA LEU A 260 9.38 10.94 10.26
C LEU A 260 8.58 10.05 11.24
N ALA A 261 7.43 9.56 10.80
CA ALA A 261 6.72 8.46 11.44
C ALA A 261 7.14 7.16 10.75
N ALA A 262 7.93 6.36 11.41
CA ALA A 262 8.50 5.14 10.85
C ALA A 262 7.91 3.89 11.51
N LEU A 263 7.64 2.89 10.68
CA LEU A 263 7.24 1.54 11.06
C LEU A 263 8.30 0.58 10.53
N SER A 264 8.72 -0.40 11.33
CA SER A 264 9.61 -1.45 10.84
C SER A 264 9.14 -2.83 11.22
N LYS A 265 9.48 -3.81 10.39
CA LYS A 265 9.13 -5.21 10.53
C LYS A 265 10.37 -6.08 10.43
N ASP A 266 10.58 -6.94 11.41
CA ASP A 266 11.53 -8.04 11.30
C ASP A 266 10.87 -9.20 10.55
N LEU A 267 11.32 -9.46 9.31
CA LEU A 267 10.91 -10.61 8.52
C LEU A 267 11.59 -11.90 8.97
N GLY A 268 12.60 -11.78 9.84
CA GLY A 268 13.38 -12.90 10.36
C GLY A 268 14.31 -13.51 9.32
N LEU A 269 14.65 -14.79 9.53
CA LEU A 269 15.53 -15.54 8.66
C LEU A 269 14.74 -16.10 7.46
N ILE A 270 15.07 -15.63 6.26
CA ILE A 270 14.47 -16.09 5.00
C ILE A 270 15.33 -17.23 4.44
N LEU A 271 14.74 -18.42 4.33
CA LEU A 271 15.42 -19.58 3.82
C LEU A 271 15.56 -19.53 2.28
N PRO A 272 16.44 -20.34 1.67
CA PRO A 272 16.55 -20.44 0.23
C PRO A 272 15.20 -20.71 -0.44
N ASN A 273 14.87 -19.93 -1.47
CA ASN A 273 13.60 -19.95 -2.22
C ASN A 273 12.35 -19.59 -1.39
N GLU A 274 12.53 -19.04 -0.19
CA GLU A 274 11.45 -18.47 0.60
C GLU A 274 11.25 -16.99 0.25
N THR A 275 9.99 -16.52 0.37
CA THR A 275 9.61 -15.11 0.26
C THR A 275 8.81 -14.72 1.49
N ARG A 276 9.13 -13.58 2.08
CA ARG A 276 8.35 -12.96 3.16
C ARG A 276 8.09 -11.51 2.83
N ASN A 277 7.02 -10.96 3.39
CA ASN A 277 6.61 -9.58 3.12
C ASN A 277 6.12 -8.85 4.36
N VAL A 278 6.02 -7.54 4.21
CA VAL A 278 5.29 -6.65 5.09
C VAL A 278 4.43 -5.73 4.22
N THR A 279 3.20 -5.47 4.66
CA THR A 279 2.29 -4.53 4.01
C THR A 279 2.07 -3.33 4.91
N PHE A 280 2.25 -2.15 4.34
CA PHE A 280 1.91 -0.85 4.91
C PHE A 280 0.70 -0.28 4.17
N ALA A 281 -0.07 0.56 4.85
CA ALA A 281 -1.16 1.32 4.25
C ALA A 281 -0.96 2.80 4.51
N VAL A 282 -1.16 3.61 3.48
CA VAL A 282 -1.24 5.08 3.58
C VAL A 282 -2.65 5.51 3.27
N GLY A 283 -3.21 6.40 4.07
CA GLY A 283 -4.58 6.88 3.92
C GLY A 283 -4.72 8.37 4.19
N PHE A 284 -5.84 8.95 3.74
CA PHE A 284 -6.19 10.33 4.01
C PHE A 284 -7.68 10.43 4.37
N ASP A 285 -7.98 10.59 5.64
CA ASP A 285 -9.33 10.59 6.19
C ASP A 285 -9.84 12.01 6.40
N ARG A 286 -11.09 12.27 6.00
CA ARG A 286 -11.80 13.53 6.24
C ARG A 286 -13.22 13.25 6.71
N THR A 287 -13.58 13.74 7.89
CA THR A 287 -14.95 13.57 8.41
C THR A 287 -15.92 14.41 7.58
N ASP A 288 -15.61 15.68 7.40
CA ASP A 288 -16.38 16.60 6.55
C ASP A 288 -15.62 16.74 5.22
N ALA A 289 -15.95 15.86 4.26
CA ALA A 289 -15.19 15.75 3.03
C ALA A 289 -15.45 16.90 2.07
N ILE A 290 -16.72 17.23 1.83
CA ILE A 290 -17.15 18.22 0.84
C ILE A 290 -18.33 19.03 1.40
N ASN A 291 -18.36 20.33 1.10
CA ASN A 291 -19.55 21.17 1.27
C ASN A 291 -20.18 21.39 -0.12
N TYR A 292 -21.20 20.60 -0.43
CA TYR A 292 -21.92 20.72 -1.69
C TYR A 292 -23.18 21.58 -1.53
N LEU A 293 -23.13 22.84 -1.94
CA LEU A 293 -24.24 23.79 -1.87
C LEU A 293 -24.89 23.90 -0.47
N GLY A 294 -24.05 23.86 0.59
CA GLY A 294 -24.51 23.90 1.98
C GLY A 294 -24.83 22.54 2.60
N ASP A 295 -24.84 21.45 1.83
CA ASP A 295 -24.96 20.09 2.34
C ASP A 295 -23.55 19.51 2.61
N ILE A 296 -23.25 19.28 3.87
CA ILE A 296 -21.98 18.66 4.29
C ILE A 296 -22.01 17.18 3.92
N GLN A 297 -20.98 16.76 3.20
CA GLN A 297 -20.81 15.40 2.74
C GLN A 297 -19.64 14.73 3.46
N THR A 298 -19.81 13.49 3.85
CA THR A 298 -18.74 12.61 4.36
C THR A 298 -18.38 11.55 3.35
N GLY A 299 -17.20 10.95 3.49
CA GLY A 299 -16.80 9.81 2.62
C GLY A 299 -17.79 8.65 2.72
N TYR A 300 -18.15 8.05 1.58
CA TYR A 300 -19.15 6.97 1.53
C TYR A 300 -18.74 5.76 2.39
N TYR A 301 -17.45 5.45 2.49
CA TYR A 301 -16.92 4.38 3.36
C TYR A 301 -17.31 4.54 4.84
N ARG A 302 -17.57 5.76 5.31
CA ARG A 302 -17.96 6.03 6.70
C ARG A 302 -19.35 5.52 7.04
N THR A 303 -20.15 5.14 6.04
CA THR A 303 -21.42 4.44 6.28
C THR A 303 -21.21 3.05 6.90
N ARG A 304 -20.02 2.49 6.73
CA ARG A 304 -19.66 1.17 7.24
C ARG A 304 -18.53 1.21 8.28
N TRP A 305 -17.52 2.04 8.07
CA TRP A 305 -16.38 2.22 8.98
C TRP A 305 -16.37 3.68 9.46
N ALA A 306 -17.06 3.91 10.57
CA ALA A 306 -17.31 5.28 11.05
C ALA A 306 -16.08 5.96 11.62
N THR A 307 -15.07 5.20 12.05
CA THR A 307 -13.87 5.69 12.71
C THR A 307 -12.60 5.28 11.94
N ILE A 308 -11.53 6.06 12.12
CA ILE A 308 -10.22 5.73 11.54
C ILE A 308 -9.74 4.34 11.95
N PRO A 309 -9.77 3.93 13.24
CA PRO A 309 -9.37 2.57 13.62
C PRO A 309 -10.14 1.46 12.89
N GLU A 310 -11.46 1.58 12.77
CA GLU A 310 -12.28 0.60 12.05
C GLU A 310 -11.89 0.51 10.57
N ALA A 311 -11.66 1.64 9.92
CA ALA A 311 -11.24 1.69 8.53
C ALA A 311 -9.84 1.08 8.33
N VAL A 312 -8.88 1.40 9.20
CA VAL A 312 -7.50 0.89 9.15
C VAL A 312 -7.47 -0.62 9.37
N ASP A 313 -8.18 -1.11 10.41
CA ASP A 313 -8.27 -2.54 10.70
C ASP A 313 -8.86 -3.30 9.50
N PHE A 314 -9.94 -2.81 8.92
CA PHE A 314 -10.54 -3.41 7.73
C PHE A 314 -9.56 -3.39 6.55
N VAL A 315 -8.95 -2.26 6.24
CA VAL A 315 -8.02 -2.09 5.09
C VAL A 315 -6.89 -3.12 5.17
N LEU A 316 -6.23 -3.26 6.32
CA LEU A 316 -5.13 -4.22 6.47
C LEU A 316 -5.59 -5.69 6.40
N GLN A 317 -6.78 -6.01 6.91
CA GLN A 317 -7.36 -7.35 6.83
C GLN A 317 -7.86 -7.70 5.43
N ASP A 318 -8.33 -6.72 4.66
CA ASP A 318 -8.89 -6.90 3.31
C ASP A 318 -7.83 -6.95 2.20
N TYR A 319 -6.55 -6.76 2.52
CA TYR A 319 -5.46 -6.65 1.55
C TYR A 319 -5.48 -7.76 0.49
N GLU A 320 -5.58 -9.01 0.90
CA GLU A 320 -5.60 -10.17 -0.01
C GLU A 320 -6.83 -10.16 -0.94
N ASN A 321 -8.00 -9.80 -0.40
CA ASN A 321 -9.23 -9.70 -1.20
C ASN A 321 -9.17 -8.51 -2.17
N ALA A 322 -8.66 -7.36 -1.72
CA ALA A 322 -8.48 -6.18 -2.56
C ALA A 322 -7.50 -6.46 -3.70
N THR A 323 -6.37 -7.13 -3.41
CA THR A 323 -5.38 -7.55 -4.39
C THR A 323 -5.98 -8.50 -5.41
N SER A 324 -6.70 -9.53 -4.96
CA SER A 324 -7.36 -10.51 -5.84
C SER A 324 -8.38 -9.87 -6.77
N ALA A 325 -9.23 -8.99 -6.25
CA ALA A 325 -10.23 -8.27 -7.03
C ALA A 325 -9.59 -7.32 -8.06
N SER A 326 -8.56 -6.57 -7.64
CA SER A 326 -7.85 -5.64 -8.52
C SER A 326 -7.06 -6.36 -9.61
N GLN A 327 -6.43 -7.50 -9.33
CA GLN A 327 -5.77 -8.31 -10.35
C GLN A 327 -6.75 -8.85 -11.41
N LYS A 328 -7.97 -9.20 -10.99
CA LYS A 328 -9.03 -9.57 -11.95
C LYS A 328 -9.38 -8.37 -12.84
N PHE A 329 -9.58 -7.21 -12.25
CA PHE A 329 -9.86 -5.97 -12.96
C PHE A 329 -8.71 -5.61 -13.93
N ASP A 330 -7.45 -5.68 -13.51
CA ASP A 330 -6.28 -5.41 -14.35
C ASP A 330 -6.25 -6.31 -15.58
N ARG A 331 -6.51 -7.62 -15.42
CA ARG A 331 -6.60 -8.55 -16.55
C ARG A 331 -7.73 -8.18 -17.51
N GLU A 332 -8.92 -7.87 -16.99
CA GLU A 332 -10.06 -7.48 -17.83
C GLU A 332 -9.79 -6.19 -18.60
N VAL A 333 -9.16 -5.20 -17.97
CA VAL A 333 -8.76 -3.94 -18.64
C VAL A 333 -7.76 -4.26 -19.76
N ARG A 334 -6.74 -5.05 -19.47
CA ARG A 334 -5.69 -5.42 -20.43
C ARG A 334 -6.29 -6.17 -21.63
N GLU A 335 -7.02 -7.24 -21.39
CA GLU A 335 -7.62 -8.08 -22.44
C GLU A 335 -8.57 -7.30 -23.35
N ARG A 336 -9.46 -6.46 -22.76
CA ARG A 336 -10.40 -5.64 -23.54
C ARG A 336 -9.68 -4.58 -24.35
N SER A 337 -8.62 -4.00 -23.82
CA SER A 337 -7.84 -2.96 -24.50
C SER A 337 -7.01 -3.54 -25.63
N GLU A 338 -6.39 -4.69 -25.45
CA GLU A 338 -5.62 -5.38 -26.50
C GLU A 338 -6.51 -5.80 -27.67
N ALA A 339 -7.76 -6.21 -27.40
CA ALA A 339 -8.72 -6.63 -28.41
C ALA A 339 -9.21 -5.49 -29.35
N VAL A 340 -8.86 -4.24 -29.06
CA VAL A 340 -9.27 -3.09 -29.90
C VAL A 340 -8.56 -3.10 -31.26
N SER A 341 -7.32 -3.64 -31.31
CA SER A 341 -6.52 -3.65 -32.54
C SER A 341 -5.49 -4.78 -32.54
N ASP A 342 -5.46 -5.56 -33.62
CA ASP A 342 -4.47 -6.62 -33.82
C ASP A 342 -3.01 -6.09 -33.97
N VAL A 343 -2.87 -4.81 -34.33
CA VAL A 343 -1.56 -4.18 -34.59
C VAL A 343 -1.09 -3.31 -33.42
N PHE A 344 -1.99 -2.56 -32.81
CA PHE A 344 -1.66 -1.56 -31.78
C PHE A 344 -2.31 -1.87 -30.42
N GLY A 345 -2.92 -3.05 -30.26
CA GLY A 345 -3.66 -3.40 -29.04
C GLY A 345 -2.81 -3.31 -27.79
N ALA A 346 -1.56 -3.81 -27.83
CA ALA A 346 -0.66 -3.75 -26.68
C ALA A 346 -0.33 -2.30 -26.26
N GLN A 347 -0.01 -1.42 -27.20
CA GLN A 347 0.27 -0.01 -26.91
C GLN A 347 -0.97 0.73 -26.41
N TYR A 348 -2.14 0.40 -26.97
CA TYR A 348 -3.41 0.95 -26.49
C TYR A 348 -3.71 0.50 -25.06
N ALA A 349 -3.48 -0.79 -24.75
CA ALA A 349 -3.62 -1.30 -23.42
C ALA A 349 -2.68 -0.62 -22.40
N ASP A 350 -1.41 -0.37 -22.76
CA ASP A 350 -0.48 0.36 -21.92
C ASP A 350 -1.01 1.78 -21.57
N ILE A 351 -1.62 2.47 -22.53
CA ILE A 351 -2.20 3.80 -22.32
C ILE A 351 -3.42 3.72 -21.39
N ILE A 352 -4.30 2.75 -21.61
CA ILE A 352 -5.49 2.57 -20.78
C ILE A 352 -5.10 2.22 -19.35
N GLU A 353 -4.19 1.26 -19.14
CA GLU A 353 -3.69 0.89 -17.82
C GLU A 353 -3.10 2.10 -17.08
N ALA A 354 -2.29 2.92 -17.76
CA ALA A 354 -1.74 4.14 -17.19
C ALA A 354 -2.81 5.16 -16.76
N SER A 355 -3.96 5.18 -17.47
CA SER A 355 -5.03 6.16 -17.25
C SER A 355 -5.99 5.79 -16.13
N VAL A 356 -6.10 4.50 -15.77
CA VAL A 356 -7.11 4.02 -14.81
C VAL A 356 -6.95 4.68 -13.44
N ARG A 357 -5.75 4.66 -12.86
CA ARG A 357 -5.54 5.29 -11.54
C ARG A 357 -5.75 6.80 -11.56
N GLN A 358 -5.40 7.49 -12.64
CA GLN A 358 -5.70 8.91 -12.79
C GLN A 358 -7.20 9.17 -12.74
N THR A 359 -7.98 8.34 -13.43
CA THR A 359 -9.43 8.46 -13.47
C THR A 359 -10.04 8.20 -12.09
N PHE A 360 -9.72 7.08 -11.46
CA PHE A 360 -10.28 6.73 -10.16
C PHE A 360 -9.71 7.57 -9.02
N GLY A 361 -8.45 8.01 -9.12
CA GLY A 361 -7.83 8.93 -8.18
C GLY A 361 -8.39 10.36 -8.21
N ALA A 362 -9.12 10.73 -9.28
CA ALA A 362 -9.82 12.00 -9.38
C ALA A 362 -11.26 11.95 -8.81
N LEU A 363 -11.71 10.78 -8.33
CA LEU A 363 -13.06 10.57 -7.84
C LEU A 363 -13.06 10.44 -6.31
N GLU A 364 -14.07 11.04 -5.68
CA GLU A 364 -14.40 10.81 -4.29
C GLU A 364 -15.89 10.46 -4.19
N LEU A 365 -16.20 9.34 -3.58
CA LEU A 365 -17.58 8.91 -3.34
C LEU A 365 -18.00 9.40 -1.96
N THR A 366 -19.05 10.21 -1.93
CA THR A 366 -19.53 10.86 -0.70
C THR A 366 -21.03 10.62 -0.49
N VAL A 367 -21.49 10.87 0.74
CA VAL A 367 -22.89 10.82 1.13
C VAL A 367 -23.18 12.00 2.05
N SER A 368 -24.43 12.54 2.00
CA SER A 368 -24.85 13.58 2.92
C SER A 368 -24.68 13.15 4.37
N ALA A 369 -23.96 13.93 5.16
CA ALA A 369 -23.75 13.65 6.58
C ALA A 369 -25.06 13.58 7.36
N CYS A 370 -26.05 14.41 7.02
CA CYS A 370 -27.39 14.38 7.62
C CYS A 370 -28.12 13.06 7.38
N LYS A 371 -27.99 12.46 6.17
CA LYS A 371 -28.58 11.15 5.86
C LYS A 371 -27.90 10.01 6.60
N TYR A 372 -26.59 10.09 6.77
CA TYR A 372 -25.80 9.11 7.51
C TYR A 372 -26.23 9.03 8.98
N PHE A 373 -26.33 10.19 9.66
CA PHE A 373 -26.74 10.23 11.08
C PHE A 373 -28.20 9.84 11.29
N SER A 374 -29.09 10.02 10.30
CA SER A 374 -30.49 9.63 10.41
C SER A 374 -30.72 8.12 10.23
N SER A 375 -29.85 7.41 9.52
CA SER A 375 -29.96 5.96 9.31
C SER A 375 -29.44 5.15 10.49
N SER A 376 -28.52 5.68 11.30
CA SER A 376 -27.96 5.03 12.48
C SER A 376 -28.75 5.27 13.76
N ALA A 377 -29.64 6.26 13.79
CA ALA A 377 -30.59 6.51 14.87
C ALA A 377 -32.01 6.39 14.33
N LEU A 378 -32.79 5.42 14.83
CA LEU A 378 -34.25 5.32 14.65
C LEU A 378 -34.95 6.54 15.33
N SER A 379 -34.57 7.76 14.97
CA SER A 379 -35.28 8.98 15.38
C SER A 379 -35.21 9.98 14.23
N PHE A 380 -36.37 10.23 13.63
CA PHE A 380 -36.59 11.31 12.68
C PHE A 380 -36.31 12.66 13.34
N THR A 381 -35.10 13.16 13.22
CA THR A 381 -34.81 14.57 13.46
C THR A 381 -34.61 15.20 12.09
N SER A 382 -35.58 15.99 11.64
CA SER A 382 -35.47 16.78 10.41
C SER A 382 -34.34 17.79 10.60
N CYS A 383 -33.28 17.72 9.81
CA CYS A 383 -32.34 18.81 9.62
C CYS A 383 -33.05 19.93 8.84
N THR A 384 -33.93 20.69 9.51
CA THR A 384 -34.43 21.94 8.95
C THR A 384 -33.42 23.00 9.29
N GLY A 385 -32.55 23.34 8.31
CA GLY A 385 -31.78 24.57 8.38
C GLY A 385 -32.72 25.74 8.46
N SER A 386 -32.72 26.45 9.60
CA SER A 386 -33.26 27.77 9.69
C SER A 386 -32.43 28.71 8.81
N GLN A 387 -33.03 29.14 7.68
CA GLN A 387 -32.53 30.32 6.98
C GLN A 387 -32.82 31.54 7.89
N GLU A 388 -31.80 32.20 8.36
CA GLU A 388 -31.77 33.61 8.64
C GLU A 388 -30.65 34.28 7.84
#